data_a36cd503db32cade9bb9ff014823167f
#
_entry.id   a36cd503db32cade9bb9ff014823167f
#
_cell.length_a   1.000
_cell.length_b   1.000
_cell.length_c   1.000
_cell.angle_alpha   90.00
_cell.angle_beta   90.00
_cell.angle_gamma   90.00
#
_symmetry.space_group_name_H-M   'P 1'
#
loop_
_entity.id
_entity.type
_entity.pdbx_description
1 polymer ?
#
loop_
_entity_poly.entity_id
_entity_poly.type
_entity_poly.pdbx_seq_one_letter_code
_entity_poly.pdbx_strand_id
1 'polypeptide(L)'
;SLTVVNTDSVDYIQGILHISITDSATGEFVVNNSWLAPNIIRDSSDFNKSLIGAIGFVIGEGVYYCKLSGADAQDSLKTKTIDGYLRINPFLKLSASMSDLQLASNIIPQSTNKSSIFYKNTYEVTPMPTAIFGENQPVLFYYTELYNLSDESGSNNLRLNQLVFNSRDQLIIIKSKQIDRKIDSRVEVGTLHAYKLPTDTYTLVCTLIDSTANQGVSSSKKFFVYNPGVAYVDTFTQQTSSVLSTAFGVMSEEELDDLFSKSRYIATQAEIDQYDLLSNENGKREFMFNYWESRNNDPLNSESYSYLAYVKRVKESNAKYKAMGKEGWKTDRGRIYIMYGEPSEIERFPNKPQTRPYEIWNYYDIEGGVYFVFGDITGFSDYQVIHSTKRGELRDESWERRITVR
;
A
#
# COMPACT_ATOMS: atom_id res chain seq x y z
N SER A 1 -25.67 -1.85 24.60
CA SER A 1 -26.84 -1.09 24.18
C SER A 1 -26.99 0.15 25.05
N LEU A 2 -27.46 1.26 24.47
CA LEU A 2 -27.75 2.49 25.18
C LEU A 2 -29.02 2.31 26.03
N THR A 3 -29.11 3.08 27.11
CA THR A 3 -30.27 3.07 28.00
C THR A 3 -31.43 3.85 27.38
N VAL A 4 -32.62 3.27 27.40
CA VAL A 4 -33.85 3.91 26.92
C VAL A 4 -34.37 4.89 27.96
N VAL A 5 -34.64 6.10 27.54
CA VAL A 5 -35.33 7.10 28.32
C VAL A 5 -36.77 7.17 27.84
N ASN A 6 -37.70 6.84 28.72
CA ASN A 6 -39.12 6.92 28.44
C ASN A 6 -39.65 8.28 28.88
N THR A 7 -40.32 8.98 27.97
CA THR A 7 -41.03 10.23 28.29
C THR A 7 -42.48 10.09 27.91
N ASP A 8 -43.34 10.97 28.41
CA ASP A 8 -44.79 10.93 28.16
C ASP A 8 -45.17 11.05 26.69
N SER A 9 -44.23 11.46 25.82
CA SER A 9 -44.48 11.70 24.41
C SER A 9 -43.63 10.87 23.46
N VAL A 10 -42.37 10.51 23.84
CA VAL A 10 -41.45 9.83 22.94
C VAL A 10 -40.38 9.08 23.75
N ASP A 11 -40.08 7.85 23.34
CA ASP A 11 -38.94 7.11 23.83
C ASP A 11 -37.67 7.46 23.01
N TYR A 12 -36.56 7.63 23.70
CA TYR A 12 -35.30 7.91 23.03
C TYR A 12 -34.11 7.25 23.71
N ILE A 13 -33.05 7.06 22.96
CA ILE A 13 -31.71 6.72 23.44
C ILE A 13 -30.78 7.89 23.16
N GLN A 14 -29.78 8.07 24.01
CA GLN A 14 -28.83 9.17 23.88
C GLN A 14 -27.41 8.70 24.16
N GLY A 15 -26.56 8.83 23.17
CA GLY A 15 -25.14 8.58 23.31
C GLY A 15 -24.32 9.87 23.38
N ILE A 16 -23.20 9.81 24.07
CA ILE A 16 -22.17 10.86 24.05
C ILE A 16 -20.98 10.32 23.24
N LEU A 17 -20.59 11.05 22.22
CA LEU A 17 -19.36 10.80 21.48
C LEU A 17 -18.32 11.85 21.90
N HIS A 18 -17.16 11.39 22.33
CA HIS A 18 -16.03 12.26 22.67
C HIS A 18 -14.84 11.91 21.80
N ILE A 19 -14.22 12.92 21.17
CA ILE A 19 -13.00 12.80 20.37
C ILE A 19 -11.94 13.72 20.96
N SER A 20 -10.78 13.14 21.26
CA SER A 20 -9.57 13.91 21.54
C SER A 20 -8.46 13.51 20.57
N ILE A 21 -7.80 14.52 19.99
CA ILE A 21 -6.64 14.39 19.13
C ILE A 21 -5.54 15.23 19.75
N THR A 22 -4.46 14.57 20.13
CA THR A 22 -3.31 15.19 20.81
C THR A 22 -2.09 15.12 19.89
N ASP A 23 -1.38 16.21 19.71
CA ASP A 23 -0.11 16.23 19.02
C ASP A 23 0.92 15.43 19.84
N SER A 24 1.52 14.41 19.22
CA SER A 24 2.44 13.50 19.92
C SER A 24 3.81 14.17 20.24
N ALA A 25 4.14 15.26 19.57
CA ALA A 25 5.39 16.00 19.81
C ALA A 25 5.26 17.00 20.95
N THR A 26 4.12 17.71 21.02
CA THR A 26 3.90 18.79 22.01
C THR A 26 3.08 18.33 23.20
N GLY A 27 2.27 17.29 23.07
CA GLY A 27 1.30 16.84 24.07
C GLY A 27 0.05 17.73 24.16
N GLU A 28 -0.12 18.69 23.26
CA GLU A 28 -1.25 19.60 23.25
C GLU A 28 -2.46 19.01 22.51
N PHE A 29 -3.65 19.36 22.98
CA PHE A 29 -4.89 18.98 22.29
C PHE A 29 -5.09 19.83 21.04
N VAL A 30 -5.15 19.20 19.88
CA VAL A 30 -5.56 19.82 18.61
C VAL A 30 -7.09 19.77 18.47
N VAL A 31 -7.71 18.69 18.93
CA VAL A 31 -9.15 18.52 19.01
C VAL A 31 -9.50 17.94 20.38
N ASN A 32 -10.53 18.48 21.02
CA ASN A 32 -11.07 17.94 22.27
C ASN A 32 -12.54 18.32 22.36
N ASN A 33 -13.40 17.51 21.73
CA ASN A 33 -14.81 17.83 21.57
C ASN A 33 -15.71 16.66 21.96
N SER A 34 -16.91 17.01 22.45
CA SER A 34 -17.97 16.05 22.76
C SER A 34 -19.26 16.44 22.05
N TRP A 35 -19.99 15.44 21.58
CA TRP A 35 -21.30 15.60 20.96
C TRP A 35 -22.31 14.68 21.61
N LEU A 36 -23.51 15.20 21.72
CA LEU A 36 -24.68 14.44 22.12
C LEU A 36 -25.36 13.89 20.87
N ALA A 37 -25.64 12.60 20.84
CA ALA A 37 -26.28 11.92 19.73
C ALA A 37 -27.61 11.31 20.19
N PRO A 38 -28.71 12.08 20.15
CA PRO A 38 -30.06 11.55 20.49
C PRO A 38 -30.60 10.75 19.29
N ASN A 39 -31.29 9.66 19.57
CA ASN A 39 -32.07 8.92 18.58
C ASN A 39 -33.43 8.57 19.15
N ILE A 40 -34.50 8.95 18.43
CA ILE A 40 -35.88 8.66 18.78
C ILE A 40 -36.19 7.22 18.40
N ILE A 41 -36.80 6.47 19.34
CA ILE A 41 -37.24 5.10 19.12
C ILE A 41 -38.70 5.16 18.67
N ARG A 42 -38.94 4.71 17.44
CA ARG A 42 -40.30 4.63 16.87
C ARG A 42 -40.87 3.23 16.91
N ASP A 43 -39.97 2.24 16.78
CA ASP A 43 -40.32 0.83 16.84
C ASP A 43 -39.12 -0.04 17.31
N SER A 44 -39.36 -1.33 17.50
CA SER A 44 -38.36 -2.26 18.01
C SER A 44 -37.14 -2.43 17.06
N SER A 45 -37.25 -2.09 15.78
CA SER A 45 -36.14 -2.17 14.82
C SER A 45 -35.12 -1.06 15.05
N ASP A 46 -35.51 0.05 15.67
CA ASP A 46 -34.63 1.18 15.93
C ASP A 46 -33.54 0.84 16.97
N PHE A 47 -33.73 -0.17 17.81
CA PHE A 47 -32.70 -0.64 18.76
C PHE A 47 -31.49 -1.25 18.10
N ASN A 48 -31.64 -1.75 16.88
CA ASN A 48 -30.55 -2.37 16.10
C ASN A 48 -29.93 -1.43 15.08
N LYS A 49 -30.42 -0.19 14.95
CA LYS A 49 -29.87 0.79 14.02
C LYS A 49 -28.59 1.39 14.57
N SER A 50 -27.55 1.37 13.74
CA SER A 50 -26.30 2.07 14.04
C SER A 50 -26.43 3.54 13.69
N LEU A 51 -26.05 4.42 14.62
CA LEU A 51 -25.90 5.83 14.32
C LEU A 51 -24.61 6.03 13.54
N ILE A 52 -24.73 6.64 12.38
CA ILE A 52 -23.59 6.95 11.50
C ILE A 52 -23.50 8.47 11.36
N GLY A 53 -22.31 9.00 11.59
CA GLY A 53 -21.99 10.42 11.41
C GLY A 53 -20.67 10.61 10.69
N ALA A 54 -20.43 11.82 10.22
CA ALA A 54 -19.15 12.25 9.69
C ALA A 54 -18.74 13.57 10.35
N ILE A 55 -17.50 13.64 10.80
CA ILE A 55 -16.93 14.85 11.41
C ILE A 55 -15.62 15.14 10.69
N GLY A 56 -15.45 16.38 10.25
CA GLY A 56 -14.24 16.85 9.59
C GLY A 56 -13.42 17.77 10.50
N PHE A 57 -12.11 17.55 10.50
CA PHE A 57 -11.15 18.45 11.16
C PHE A 57 -10.07 18.84 10.16
N VAL A 58 -9.58 20.07 10.27
CA VAL A 58 -8.39 20.54 9.58
C VAL A 58 -7.22 20.44 10.55
N ILE A 59 -6.30 19.55 10.26
CA ILE A 59 -5.15 19.25 11.13
C ILE A 59 -3.89 19.33 10.26
N GLY A 60 -2.81 19.89 10.81
CA GLY A 60 -1.53 20.00 10.13
C GLY A 60 -0.81 18.66 9.93
N GLU A 61 0.33 18.70 9.27
CA GLU A 61 1.25 17.57 9.19
C GLU A 61 1.76 17.19 10.58
N GLY A 62 1.86 15.88 10.87
CA GLY A 62 2.36 15.41 12.15
C GLY A 62 1.92 14.01 12.53
N VAL A 63 2.28 13.62 13.74
CA VAL A 63 1.83 12.37 14.38
C VAL A 63 0.95 12.74 15.57
N TYR A 64 -0.24 12.21 15.57
CA TYR A 64 -1.25 12.52 16.57
C TYR A 64 -1.74 11.26 17.28
N TYR A 65 -1.97 11.36 18.57
CA TYR A 65 -2.67 10.34 19.33
C TYR A 65 -4.16 10.65 19.36
N CYS A 66 -4.95 9.79 18.76
CA CYS A 66 -6.41 9.92 18.66
C CYS A 66 -7.08 9.00 19.66
N LYS A 67 -8.02 9.53 20.43
CA LYS A 67 -8.87 8.75 21.33
C LYS A 67 -10.33 9.08 21.04
N LEU A 68 -11.11 8.04 20.78
CA LEU A 68 -12.53 8.11 20.50
C LEU A 68 -13.28 7.35 21.59
N SER A 69 -14.19 8.00 22.29
CA SER A 69 -15.01 7.38 23.32
C SER A 69 -16.48 7.53 23.00
N GLY A 70 -17.22 6.46 23.10
CA GLY A 70 -18.69 6.47 23.08
C GLY A 70 -19.23 6.04 24.43
N ALA A 71 -20.11 6.84 25.00
CA ALA A 71 -20.73 6.59 26.29
C ALA A 71 -22.26 6.67 26.20
N ASP A 72 -22.93 5.97 27.09
CA ASP A 72 -24.37 6.17 27.35
C ASP A 72 -24.54 7.47 28.14
N ALA A 73 -25.43 8.35 27.70
CA ALA A 73 -25.70 9.61 28.43
C ALA A 73 -26.38 9.39 29.79
N GLN A 74 -27.02 8.24 30.00
CA GLN A 74 -27.72 7.90 31.24
C GLN A 74 -26.89 6.98 32.15
N ASP A 75 -25.85 6.35 31.63
CA ASP A 75 -25.03 5.39 32.37
C ASP A 75 -23.56 5.53 31.99
N SER A 76 -22.81 6.29 32.77
CA SER A 76 -21.38 6.56 32.53
C SER A 76 -20.49 5.31 32.60
N LEU A 77 -20.99 4.20 33.18
CA LEU A 77 -20.25 2.93 33.19
C LEU A 77 -20.29 2.21 31.84
N LYS A 78 -21.27 2.54 31.00
CA LYS A 78 -21.36 2.01 29.62
C LYS A 78 -20.55 2.87 28.66
N THR A 79 -19.24 2.80 28.77
CA THR A 79 -18.31 3.51 27.90
C THR A 79 -17.46 2.52 27.10
N LYS A 80 -17.28 2.80 25.80
CA LYS A 80 -16.31 2.14 24.94
C LYS A 80 -15.32 3.16 24.40
N THR A 81 -14.05 2.80 24.42
CA THR A 81 -12.97 3.66 23.91
C THR A 81 -12.18 2.90 22.85
N ILE A 82 -11.81 3.62 21.79
CA ILE A 82 -10.88 3.17 20.76
C ILE A 82 -9.80 4.26 20.68
N ASP A 83 -8.56 3.86 20.63
CA ASP A 83 -7.45 4.79 20.51
C ASP A 83 -6.37 4.27 19.56
N GLY A 84 -5.53 5.17 19.09
CA GLY A 84 -4.44 4.85 18.19
C GLY A 84 -3.72 6.09 17.67
N TYR A 85 -2.64 5.86 16.95
CA TYR A 85 -1.87 6.93 16.33
C TYR A 85 -2.35 7.19 14.91
N LEU A 86 -2.51 8.47 14.58
CA LEU A 86 -2.78 8.98 13.24
C LEU A 86 -1.54 9.74 12.75
N ARG A 87 -1.00 9.33 11.63
CA ARG A 87 0.07 10.07 10.95
C ARG A 87 -0.51 10.82 9.76
N ILE A 88 -0.36 12.14 9.76
CA ILE A 88 -0.76 13.00 8.66
C ILE A 88 0.50 13.42 7.92
N ASN A 89 0.62 12.97 6.68
CA ASN A 89 1.70 13.37 5.78
C ASN A 89 1.13 14.33 4.73
N PRO A 90 1.87 15.38 4.35
CA PRO A 90 1.43 16.26 3.29
C PRO A 90 1.41 15.52 1.96
N PHE A 91 0.48 15.88 1.09
CA PHE A 91 0.56 15.48 -0.30
C PHE A 91 1.75 16.21 -0.96
N LEU A 92 2.66 15.45 -1.54
CA LEU A 92 3.80 16.02 -2.25
C LEU A 92 3.30 16.79 -3.47
N LYS A 93 3.56 18.10 -3.53
CA LYS A 93 3.08 18.99 -4.61
C LYS A 93 3.59 18.66 -6.01
N LEU A 94 4.61 17.82 -6.11
CA LEU A 94 5.30 17.49 -7.37
C LEU A 94 4.98 16.09 -7.91
N SER A 95 4.08 15.35 -7.26
CA SER A 95 3.70 14.01 -7.71
C SER A 95 2.21 13.77 -7.53
N ALA A 96 1.62 13.04 -8.46
CA ALA A 96 0.24 12.58 -8.34
C ALA A 96 0.04 11.86 -7.00
N SER A 97 -1.03 12.18 -6.31
CA SER A 97 -1.34 11.66 -4.98
C SER A 97 -2.81 11.29 -4.85
N MET A 98 -3.12 10.50 -3.83
CA MET A 98 -4.45 9.95 -3.60
C MET A 98 -4.82 10.03 -2.13
N SER A 99 -6.08 10.37 -1.84
CA SER A 99 -6.63 10.26 -0.49
C SER A 99 -6.82 8.80 -0.07
N ASP A 100 -7.04 8.58 1.21
CA ASP A 100 -7.54 7.30 1.69
C ASP A 100 -8.86 6.92 1.03
N LEU A 101 -9.06 5.60 0.83
CA LEU A 101 -10.33 5.05 0.37
C LEU A 101 -11.39 5.17 1.46
N GLN A 102 -12.55 5.69 1.11
CA GLN A 102 -13.75 5.63 1.95
C GLN A 102 -14.71 4.60 1.38
N LEU A 103 -15.03 3.56 2.16
CA LEU A 103 -16.07 2.61 1.81
C LEU A 103 -17.44 3.20 2.17
N ALA A 104 -18.41 3.00 1.29
CA ALA A 104 -19.74 3.57 1.43
C ALA A 104 -20.84 2.54 1.11
N SER A 105 -21.98 2.70 1.77
CA SER A 105 -23.20 1.96 1.47
C SER A 105 -23.95 2.54 0.28
N ASN A 106 -23.78 3.83 0.03
CA ASN A 106 -24.37 4.54 -1.10
C ASN A 106 -23.54 5.77 -1.49
N ILE A 107 -23.54 6.10 -2.79
CA ILE A 107 -22.96 7.35 -3.32
C ILE A 107 -23.94 7.94 -4.32
N ILE A 108 -24.42 9.16 -4.06
CA ILE A 108 -25.28 9.91 -4.96
C ILE A 108 -24.42 10.97 -5.67
N PRO A 109 -24.17 10.85 -6.96
CA PRO A 109 -23.43 11.87 -7.71
C PRO A 109 -24.30 13.11 -7.96
N GLN A 110 -23.64 14.25 -8.15
CA GLN A 110 -24.29 15.55 -8.44
C GLN A 110 -25.37 15.90 -7.41
N SER A 111 -25.16 15.55 -6.14
CA SER A 111 -26.11 15.88 -5.08
C SER A 111 -26.27 17.39 -4.94
N THR A 112 -27.51 17.84 -4.81
CA THR A 112 -27.88 19.22 -4.48
C THR A 112 -28.07 19.45 -2.98
N ASN A 113 -28.07 18.38 -2.19
CA ASN A 113 -28.28 18.40 -0.74
C ASN A 113 -27.03 18.83 0.01
N LYS A 114 -26.63 20.10 -0.13
CA LYS A 114 -25.45 20.66 0.54
C LYS A 114 -25.54 20.71 2.07
N SER A 115 -26.73 20.50 2.64
CA SER A 115 -26.94 20.43 4.09
C SER A 115 -26.69 19.04 4.68
N SER A 116 -26.56 18.02 3.85
CA SER A 116 -26.24 16.67 4.31
C SER A 116 -24.82 16.65 4.92
N ILE A 117 -24.67 16.02 6.09
CA ILE A 117 -23.36 15.77 6.73
C ILE A 117 -22.46 14.85 5.89
N PHE A 118 -23.04 14.16 4.90
CA PHE A 118 -22.33 13.28 3.98
C PHE A 118 -22.01 13.94 2.64
N TYR A 119 -22.37 15.23 2.47
CA TYR A 119 -22.07 15.97 1.25
C TYR A 119 -20.58 16.35 1.16
N LYS A 120 -19.93 15.99 0.07
CA LYS A 120 -18.57 16.41 -0.27
C LYS A 120 -18.33 16.37 -1.78
N ASN A 121 -17.68 17.38 -2.31
CA ASN A 121 -17.27 17.46 -3.72
C ASN A 121 -18.38 17.09 -4.73
N THR A 122 -19.59 17.63 -4.55
CA THR A 122 -20.80 17.35 -5.36
C THR A 122 -21.37 15.93 -5.23
N TYR A 123 -20.86 15.12 -4.31
CA TYR A 123 -21.39 13.78 -4.00
C TYR A 123 -22.00 13.77 -2.61
N GLU A 124 -22.99 12.92 -2.41
CA GLU A 124 -23.42 12.53 -1.06
C GLU A 124 -22.95 11.10 -0.81
N VAL A 125 -21.98 10.95 0.08
CA VAL A 125 -21.26 9.69 0.33
C VAL A 125 -21.66 9.16 1.71
N THR A 126 -22.60 8.21 1.76
CA THR A 126 -23.02 7.57 3.01
C THR A 126 -21.98 6.52 3.40
N PRO A 127 -21.18 6.75 4.45
CA PRO A 127 -20.12 5.83 4.83
C PRO A 127 -20.67 4.49 5.32
N MET A 128 -19.84 3.43 5.21
CA MET A 128 -20.10 2.11 5.79
C MET A 128 -18.99 1.75 6.79
N PRO A 129 -19.07 2.27 8.04
CA PRO A 129 -17.99 2.11 9.02
C PRO A 129 -17.74 0.66 9.44
N THR A 130 -18.79 -0.19 9.40
CA THR A 130 -18.65 -1.61 9.70
C THR A 130 -17.89 -2.38 8.65
N ALA A 131 -17.81 -1.82 7.43
CA ALA A 131 -17.19 -2.45 6.26
C ALA A 131 -17.70 -3.89 5.99
N ILE A 132 -18.99 -4.15 6.30
CA ILE A 132 -19.65 -5.44 6.08
C ILE A 132 -20.60 -5.31 4.89
N PHE A 133 -20.42 -6.16 3.88
CA PHE A 133 -21.19 -6.18 2.65
C PHE A 133 -21.70 -7.60 2.36
N GLY A 134 -22.44 -7.79 1.27
CA GLY A 134 -22.98 -9.08 0.86
C GLY A 134 -24.49 -9.08 0.81
N GLU A 135 -25.15 -10.10 1.40
CA GLU A 135 -26.59 -10.31 1.30
C GLU A 135 -27.42 -9.06 1.69
N ASN A 136 -27.09 -8.40 2.81
CA ASN A 136 -27.81 -7.23 3.29
C ASN A 136 -27.33 -5.91 2.66
N GLN A 137 -26.12 -5.86 2.13
CA GLN A 137 -25.54 -4.71 1.45
C GLN A 137 -24.82 -5.20 0.18
N PRO A 138 -25.58 -5.43 -0.91
CA PRO A 138 -25.10 -6.17 -2.09
C PRO A 138 -24.07 -5.42 -2.93
N VAL A 139 -24.00 -4.09 -2.78
CA VAL A 139 -23.07 -3.26 -3.53
C VAL A 139 -22.20 -2.47 -2.55
N LEU A 140 -20.90 -2.63 -2.68
CA LEU A 140 -19.91 -1.78 -2.05
C LEU A 140 -19.62 -0.61 -2.98
N PHE A 141 -19.74 0.59 -2.44
CA PHE A 141 -19.26 1.81 -3.10
C PHE A 141 -17.95 2.25 -2.46
N TYR A 142 -17.06 2.85 -3.24
CA TYR A 142 -15.89 3.52 -2.69
C TYR A 142 -15.72 4.91 -3.28
N TYR A 143 -15.10 5.78 -2.50
CA TYR A 143 -14.78 7.17 -2.82
C TYR A 143 -13.31 7.42 -2.51
N THR A 144 -12.61 8.10 -3.41
CA THR A 144 -11.26 8.61 -3.21
C THR A 144 -11.06 9.90 -4.00
N GLU A 145 -10.13 10.71 -3.58
CA GLU A 145 -9.75 11.96 -4.25
C GLU A 145 -8.33 11.84 -4.78
N LEU A 146 -8.15 12.26 -6.02
CA LEU A 146 -6.86 12.28 -6.70
C LEU A 146 -6.40 13.73 -6.82
N TYR A 147 -5.12 13.99 -6.55
CA TYR A 147 -4.54 15.33 -6.52
C TYR A 147 -3.24 15.41 -7.29
N ASN A 148 -2.85 16.62 -7.68
CA ASN A 148 -1.61 16.92 -8.41
C ASN A 148 -1.49 16.08 -9.69
N LEU A 149 -2.58 15.97 -10.45
CA LEU A 149 -2.66 15.16 -11.66
C LEU A 149 -2.10 15.89 -12.87
N SER A 150 -2.12 17.23 -12.88
CA SER A 150 -1.66 18.04 -13.99
C SER A 150 -0.17 17.82 -14.24
N ASP A 151 0.19 17.64 -15.50
CA ASP A 151 1.55 17.50 -15.96
C ASP A 151 1.77 18.32 -17.23
N GLU A 152 2.75 19.22 -17.20
CA GLU A 152 3.12 20.07 -18.32
C GLU A 152 3.63 19.28 -19.53
N SER A 153 4.14 18.05 -19.32
CA SER A 153 4.60 17.18 -20.40
C SER A 153 3.48 16.66 -21.29
N GLY A 154 2.21 16.79 -20.88
CA GLY A 154 1.04 16.32 -21.62
C GLY A 154 0.96 14.81 -21.81
N SER A 155 1.75 14.06 -21.04
CA SER A 155 1.72 12.60 -21.10
C SER A 155 0.43 12.04 -20.50
N ASN A 156 -0.25 11.15 -21.23
CA ASN A 156 -1.51 10.52 -20.82
C ASN A 156 -1.28 9.16 -20.10
N ASN A 157 -0.14 8.97 -19.46
CA ASN A 157 0.26 7.66 -18.90
C ASN A 157 -0.13 7.46 -17.43
N LEU A 158 -1.13 8.20 -16.94
CA LEU A 158 -1.64 8.03 -15.58
C LEU A 158 -2.79 7.02 -15.58
N ARG A 159 -2.67 5.97 -14.78
CA ARG A 159 -3.62 4.86 -14.71
C ARG A 159 -4.07 4.60 -13.28
N LEU A 160 -5.37 4.46 -13.09
CA LEU A 160 -5.96 4.01 -11.82
C LEU A 160 -6.34 2.53 -11.95
N ASN A 161 -5.74 1.69 -11.13
CA ASN A 161 -6.12 0.29 -11.00
C ASN A 161 -6.93 0.09 -9.73
N GLN A 162 -8.00 -0.67 -9.83
CA GLN A 162 -8.80 -1.18 -8.73
C GLN A 162 -8.55 -2.69 -8.64
N LEU A 163 -7.99 -3.13 -7.53
CA LEU A 163 -7.64 -4.52 -7.26
C LEU A 163 -8.43 -5.01 -6.04
N VAL A 164 -8.92 -6.24 -6.07
CA VAL A 164 -9.56 -6.86 -4.91
C VAL A 164 -8.88 -8.19 -4.64
N PHE A 165 -8.36 -8.33 -3.44
CA PHE A 165 -7.72 -9.55 -2.93
C PHE A 165 -8.63 -10.23 -1.91
N ASN A 166 -8.63 -11.55 -1.85
CA ASN A 166 -9.29 -12.33 -0.80
C ASN A 166 -8.39 -12.48 0.44
N SER A 167 -8.85 -13.22 1.46
CA SER A 167 -8.09 -13.49 2.69
C SER A 167 -6.80 -14.30 2.49
N ARG A 168 -6.62 -14.92 1.32
CA ARG A 168 -5.43 -15.69 0.92
C ARG A 168 -4.49 -14.87 0.03
N ASP A 169 -4.68 -13.54 -0.02
CA ASP A 169 -3.94 -12.60 -0.89
C ASP A 169 -4.04 -12.93 -2.40
N GLN A 170 -5.08 -13.67 -2.81
CA GLN A 170 -5.33 -13.96 -4.21
C GLN A 170 -6.09 -12.81 -4.85
N LEU A 171 -5.63 -12.36 -6.01
CA LEU A 171 -6.30 -11.30 -6.78
C LEU A 171 -7.59 -11.86 -7.42
N ILE A 172 -8.73 -11.34 -6.99
CA ILE A 172 -10.06 -11.78 -7.44
C ILE A 172 -10.62 -10.86 -8.53
N ILE A 173 -10.36 -9.58 -8.43
CA ILE A 173 -10.89 -8.57 -9.37
C ILE A 173 -9.79 -7.57 -9.68
N ILE A 174 -9.65 -7.26 -10.98
CA ILE A 174 -8.86 -6.14 -11.47
C ILE A 174 -9.70 -5.32 -12.43
N LYS A 175 -9.67 -4.01 -12.24
CA LYS A 175 -10.20 -3.03 -13.20
C LYS A 175 -9.15 -1.94 -13.38
N SER A 176 -8.93 -1.51 -14.61
CA SER A 176 -7.97 -0.47 -14.94
C SER A 176 -8.65 0.65 -15.73
N LYS A 177 -8.28 1.89 -15.44
CA LYS A 177 -8.85 3.09 -16.05
C LYS A 177 -7.74 4.12 -16.25
N GLN A 178 -7.68 4.69 -17.44
CA GLN A 178 -6.80 5.81 -17.71
C GLN A 178 -7.36 7.09 -17.09
N ILE A 179 -6.49 7.89 -16.48
CA ILE A 179 -6.83 9.15 -15.83
C ILE A 179 -6.33 10.30 -16.70
N ASP A 180 -7.26 11.20 -17.06
CA ASP A 180 -6.94 12.43 -17.77
C ASP A 180 -6.24 13.41 -16.81
N ARG A 181 -5.15 14.00 -17.28
CA ARG A 181 -4.30 14.96 -16.53
C ARG A 181 -4.63 16.43 -16.80
N LYS A 182 -5.70 16.71 -17.54
CA LYS A 182 -6.13 18.10 -17.82
C LYS A 182 -6.66 18.85 -16.60
N ILE A 183 -7.06 18.10 -15.57
CA ILE A 183 -7.61 18.63 -14.31
C ILE A 183 -6.67 18.22 -13.20
N ASP A 184 -6.26 19.20 -12.39
CA ASP A 184 -5.29 18.98 -11.32
C ASP A 184 -5.78 18.06 -10.20
N SER A 185 -7.08 18.09 -9.91
CA SER A 185 -7.69 17.20 -8.92
C SER A 185 -9.05 16.71 -9.37
N ARG A 186 -9.40 15.49 -8.97
CA ARG A 186 -10.70 14.88 -9.28
C ARG A 186 -11.13 13.86 -8.23
N VAL A 187 -12.43 13.68 -8.16
CA VAL A 187 -13.04 12.60 -7.38
C VAL A 187 -13.13 11.35 -8.24
N GLU A 188 -12.75 10.22 -7.65
CA GLU A 188 -12.98 8.90 -8.21
C GLU A 188 -13.93 8.10 -7.32
N VAL A 189 -14.99 7.61 -7.92
CA VAL A 189 -15.94 6.71 -7.27
C VAL A 189 -16.05 5.43 -8.06
N GLY A 190 -16.29 4.33 -7.36
CA GLY A 190 -16.50 3.06 -8.04
C GLY A 190 -17.37 2.13 -7.22
N THR A 191 -17.72 1.00 -7.84
CA THR A 191 -18.60 0.00 -7.28
C THR A 191 -18.01 -1.39 -7.39
N LEU A 192 -18.32 -2.22 -6.39
CA LEU A 192 -18.04 -3.63 -6.35
C LEU A 192 -19.32 -4.39 -6.02
N HIS A 193 -19.65 -5.39 -6.83
CA HIS A 193 -20.82 -6.26 -6.59
C HIS A 193 -20.48 -7.31 -5.54
N ALA A 194 -20.62 -6.93 -4.27
CA ALA A 194 -20.28 -7.78 -3.13
C ALA A 194 -21.14 -9.06 -3.07
N TYR A 195 -22.38 -9.00 -3.57
CA TYR A 195 -23.28 -10.17 -3.61
C TYR A 195 -22.75 -11.33 -4.48
N LYS A 196 -21.76 -11.10 -5.32
CA LYS A 196 -21.11 -12.13 -6.15
C LYS A 196 -19.92 -12.80 -5.49
N LEU A 197 -19.44 -12.24 -4.40
CA LEU A 197 -18.25 -12.73 -3.71
C LEU A 197 -18.67 -13.73 -2.62
N PRO A 198 -17.95 -14.84 -2.44
CA PRO A 198 -18.11 -15.73 -1.29
C PRO A 198 -17.93 -15.00 0.04
N THR A 199 -18.42 -15.63 1.12
CA THR A 199 -18.17 -15.14 2.49
C THR A 199 -16.67 -15.20 2.78
N ASP A 200 -16.02 -14.04 2.92
CA ASP A 200 -14.59 -13.92 3.21
C ASP A 200 -14.24 -12.48 3.60
N THR A 201 -13.00 -12.27 4.04
CA THR A 201 -12.38 -10.96 4.18
C THR A 201 -11.64 -10.58 2.90
N TYR A 202 -11.92 -9.40 2.39
CA TYR A 202 -11.32 -8.89 1.17
C TYR A 202 -10.55 -7.59 1.43
N THR A 203 -9.58 -7.31 0.58
CA THR A 203 -8.86 -6.03 0.56
C THR A 203 -9.08 -5.36 -0.79
N LEU A 204 -9.72 -4.20 -0.78
CA LEU A 204 -9.78 -3.31 -1.94
C LEU A 204 -8.53 -2.45 -1.95
N VAL A 205 -7.80 -2.45 -3.05
CA VAL A 205 -6.62 -1.62 -3.30
C VAL A 205 -6.87 -0.78 -4.53
N CYS A 206 -6.74 0.54 -4.40
CA CYS A 206 -6.67 1.45 -5.54
C CYS A 206 -5.24 1.94 -5.69
N THR A 207 -4.69 1.81 -6.89
CA THR A 207 -3.31 2.22 -7.19
C THR A 207 -3.33 3.20 -8.35
N LEU A 208 -2.82 4.41 -8.13
CA LEU A 208 -2.59 5.40 -9.17
C LEU A 208 -1.14 5.29 -9.63
N ILE A 209 -0.93 4.93 -10.88
CA ILE A 209 0.39 4.66 -11.47
C ILE A 209 0.67 5.70 -12.56
N ASP A 210 1.78 6.39 -12.43
CA ASP A 210 2.37 7.24 -13.45
C ASP A 210 3.55 6.52 -14.09
N SER A 211 3.34 5.94 -15.26
CA SER A 211 4.38 5.18 -15.96
C SER A 211 5.50 6.08 -16.50
N THR A 212 5.23 7.34 -16.78
CA THR A 212 6.24 8.30 -17.27
C THR A 212 7.19 8.70 -16.14
N ALA A 213 6.66 9.00 -14.97
CA ALA A 213 7.46 9.36 -13.80
C ALA A 213 8.01 8.13 -13.05
N ASN A 214 7.63 6.90 -13.45
CA ASN A 214 7.91 5.66 -12.74
C ASN A 214 7.54 5.75 -11.25
N GLN A 215 6.37 6.30 -10.96
CA GLN A 215 5.86 6.53 -9.62
C GLN A 215 4.45 5.97 -9.47
N GLY A 216 4.11 5.58 -8.25
CA GLY A 216 2.77 5.13 -7.94
C GLY A 216 2.42 5.42 -6.48
N VAL A 217 1.15 5.65 -6.24
CA VAL A 217 0.57 5.78 -4.91
C VAL A 217 -0.62 4.83 -4.80
N SER A 218 -0.79 4.24 -3.63
CA SER A 218 -1.90 3.31 -3.38
C SER A 218 -2.59 3.63 -2.06
N SER A 219 -3.88 3.33 -2.04
CA SER A 219 -4.69 3.33 -0.82
C SER A 219 -5.47 2.03 -0.76
N SER A 220 -5.64 1.47 0.42
CA SER A 220 -6.33 0.19 0.61
C SER A 220 -7.28 0.22 1.79
N LYS A 221 -8.36 -0.59 1.68
CA LYS A 221 -9.32 -0.82 2.77
C LYS A 221 -9.74 -2.28 2.80
N LYS A 222 -9.76 -2.86 4.00
CA LYS A 222 -10.33 -4.18 4.24
C LYS A 222 -11.84 -4.09 4.39
N PHE A 223 -12.55 -5.09 3.89
CA PHE A 223 -13.98 -5.26 4.07
C PHE A 223 -14.32 -6.75 4.20
N PHE A 224 -15.43 -7.03 4.85
CA PHE A 224 -15.95 -8.39 5.01
C PHE A 224 -17.18 -8.57 4.13
N VAL A 225 -17.28 -9.72 3.48
CA VAL A 225 -18.46 -10.12 2.73
C VAL A 225 -19.14 -11.28 3.44
N TYR A 226 -20.45 -11.16 3.65
CA TYR A 226 -21.28 -12.22 4.18
C TYR A 226 -22.31 -12.65 3.15
N ASN A 227 -22.08 -13.79 2.52
CA ASN A 227 -22.95 -14.41 1.50
C ASN A 227 -23.00 -15.93 1.71
N PRO A 228 -23.79 -16.42 2.66
CA PRO A 228 -23.82 -17.85 2.99
C PRO A 228 -24.32 -18.71 1.82
N GLY A 229 -25.09 -18.13 0.90
CA GLY A 229 -25.58 -18.82 -0.31
C GLY A 229 -24.62 -18.85 -1.48
N VAL A 230 -23.49 -18.12 -1.42
CA VAL A 230 -22.49 -18.12 -2.48
C VAL A 230 -21.38 -19.10 -2.11
N ALA A 231 -21.36 -20.24 -2.80
CA ALA A 231 -20.31 -21.24 -2.58
C ALA A 231 -18.92 -20.66 -2.91
N TYR A 232 -17.96 -20.93 -2.05
CA TYR A 232 -16.56 -20.75 -2.38
C TYR A 232 -16.22 -21.79 -3.44
N VAL A 233 -16.26 -21.37 -4.68
CA VAL A 233 -15.71 -22.19 -5.76
C VAL A 233 -14.21 -21.97 -5.71
N ASP A 234 -13.50 -22.99 -5.23
CA ASP A 234 -12.03 -22.99 -5.32
C ASP A 234 -11.69 -23.20 -6.80
N THR A 235 -11.82 -22.11 -7.57
CA THR A 235 -11.51 -22.07 -9.00
C THR A 235 -10.02 -22.29 -9.25
N PHE A 236 -9.24 -22.46 -8.18
CA PHE A 236 -7.79 -22.64 -8.23
C PHE A 236 -7.35 -24.11 -8.43
N THR A 237 -8.27 -25.07 -8.53
CA THR A 237 -7.83 -26.44 -8.83
C THR A 237 -7.65 -26.74 -10.31
N GLN A 238 -7.94 -25.83 -11.26
CA GLN A 238 -7.59 -26.03 -12.69
C GLN A 238 -7.93 -24.87 -13.65
N GLN A 239 -7.86 -23.62 -13.21
CA GLN A 239 -7.65 -22.55 -14.19
C GLN A 239 -6.35 -21.87 -13.83
N THR A 240 -5.34 -21.99 -14.69
CA THR A 240 -4.27 -21.01 -14.81
C THR A 240 -4.91 -19.65 -14.62
N SER A 241 -4.61 -18.98 -13.50
CA SER A 241 -5.03 -17.61 -13.29
C SER A 241 -4.67 -16.87 -14.57
N SER A 242 -5.66 -16.35 -15.28
CA SER A 242 -5.39 -15.69 -16.55
C SER A 242 -4.34 -14.61 -16.23
N VAL A 243 -3.20 -14.66 -16.89
CA VAL A 243 -2.12 -13.66 -16.77
C VAL A 243 -2.71 -12.23 -16.80
N LEU A 244 -3.80 -12.06 -17.58
CA LEU A 244 -4.56 -10.82 -17.70
C LEU A 244 -5.24 -10.35 -16.40
N SER A 245 -5.42 -11.23 -15.41
CA SER A 245 -5.96 -10.86 -14.08
C SER A 245 -4.89 -10.48 -13.06
N THR A 246 -3.63 -10.52 -13.43
CA THR A 246 -2.49 -10.17 -12.57
C THR A 246 -1.96 -8.77 -12.87
N ALA A 247 -1.07 -8.27 -12.02
CA ALA A 247 -0.35 -7.02 -12.28
C ALA A 247 0.38 -7.05 -13.62
N PHE A 248 0.86 -8.22 -14.06
CA PHE A 248 1.60 -8.40 -15.32
C PHE A 248 0.68 -8.27 -16.54
N GLY A 249 -0.62 -8.60 -16.41
CA GLY A 249 -1.60 -8.51 -17.49
C GLY A 249 -1.86 -7.09 -18.00
N VAL A 250 -1.51 -6.07 -17.23
CA VAL A 250 -1.73 -4.65 -17.56
C VAL A 250 -0.43 -3.90 -17.86
N MET A 251 0.73 -4.56 -17.72
CA MET A 251 2.03 -3.97 -18.02
C MET A 251 2.27 -3.93 -19.54
N SER A 252 2.84 -2.84 -20.02
CA SER A 252 3.37 -2.75 -21.38
C SER A 252 4.62 -3.60 -21.54
N GLU A 253 5.02 -3.86 -22.78
CA GLU A 253 6.26 -4.59 -23.08
C GLU A 253 7.48 -3.93 -22.42
N GLU A 254 7.58 -2.60 -22.48
CA GLU A 254 8.68 -1.83 -21.86
C GLU A 254 8.68 -1.96 -20.33
N GLU A 255 7.50 -1.96 -19.70
CA GLU A 255 7.37 -2.15 -18.24
C GLU A 255 7.79 -3.57 -17.82
N LEU A 256 7.46 -4.58 -18.64
CA LEU A 256 7.86 -5.97 -18.42
C LEU A 256 9.39 -6.14 -18.58
N ASP A 257 9.97 -5.53 -19.62
CA ASP A 257 11.40 -5.57 -19.87
C ASP A 257 12.19 -4.85 -18.77
N ASP A 258 11.71 -3.71 -18.32
CA ASP A 258 12.30 -2.97 -17.20
C ASP A 258 12.23 -3.78 -15.90
N LEU A 259 11.07 -4.37 -15.60
CA LEU A 259 10.89 -5.22 -14.42
C LEU A 259 11.78 -6.46 -14.48
N PHE A 260 11.83 -7.15 -15.63
CA PHE A 260 12.69 -8.33 -15.78
C PHE A 260 14.17 -7.99 -15.69
N SER A 261 14.60 -6.86 -16.27
CA SER A 261 16.00 -6.41 -16.16
C SER A 261 16.43 -6.23 -14.70
N LYS A 262 15.56 -5.68 -13.86
CA LYS A 262 15.76 -5.54 -12.41
C LYS A 262 15.72 -6.87 -11.67
N SER A 263 15.00 -7.88 -12.22
CA SER A 263 14.82 -9.21 -11.63
C SER A 263 15.92 -10.20 -11.99
N ARG A 264 16.81 -9.86 -12.93
CA ARG A 264 17.90 -10.76 -13.41
C ARG A 264 18.85 -11.21 -12.31
N TYR A 265 18.95 -10.48 -11.19
CA TYR A 265 19.81 -10.87 -10.06
C TYR A 265 19.40 -12.18 -9.39
N ILE A 266 18.12 -12.55 -9.48
CA ILE A 266 17.58 -13.79 -8.93
C ILE A 266 17.13 -14.78 -10.01
N ALA A 267 17.32 -14.43 -11.28
CA ALA A 267 16.99 -15.28 -12.41
C ALA A 267 18.11 -16.29 -12.68
N THR A 268 17.72 -17.50 -13.05
CA THR A 268 18.63 -18.49 -13.59
C THR A 268 19.01 -18.14 -15.03
N GLN A 269 20.13 -18.66 -15.54
CA GLN A 269 20.51 -18.43 -16.92
C GLN A 269 19.44 -18.93 -17.90
N ALA A 270 18.81 -20.06 -17.62
CA ALA A 270 17.73 -20.59 -18.44
C ALA A 270 16.51 -19.66 -18.52
N GLU A 271 16.13 -19.01 -17.40
CA GLU A 271 15.07 -18.02 -17.38
C GLU A 271 15.44 -16.75 -18.15
N ILE A 272 16.70 -16.32 -18.08
CA ILE A 272 17.19 -15.17 -18.86
C ILE A 272 17.11 -15.50 -20.35
N ASP A 273 17.65 -16.64 -20.77
CA ASP A 273 17.65 -17.07 -22.16
C ASP A 273 16.21 -17.23 -22.68
N GLN A 274 15.31 -17.78 -21.87
CA GLN A 274 13.91 -17.92 -22.23
C GLN A 274 13.20 -16.58 -22.41
N TYR A 275 13.42 -15.62 -21.50
CA TYR A 275 12.82 -14.28 -21.60
C TYR A 275 13.33 -13.54 -22.84
N ASP A 276 14.63 -13.59 -23.08
CA ASP A 276 15.28 -12.89 -24.21
C ASP A 276 14.84 -13.43 -25.60
N LEU A 277 14.29 -14.66 -25.64
CA LEU A 277 13.70 -15.26 -26.86
C LEU A 277 12.24 -14.82 -27.11
N LEU A 278 11.57 -14.21 -26.14
CA LEU A 278 10.17 -13.80 -26.27
C LEU A 278 10.05 -12.54 -27.11
N SER A 279 9.30 -12.62 -28.20
CA SER A 279 9.13 -11.53 -29.17
C SER A 279 7.78 -10.83 -29.08
N ASN A 280 6.90 -11.25 -28.17
CA ASN A 280 5.56 -10.66 -28.03
C ASN A 280 5.22 -10.38 -26.57
N GLU A 281 4.42 -9.34 -26.37
CA GLU A 281 4.01 -8.81 -25.08
C GLU A 281 3.27 -9.86 -24.23
N ASN A 282 2.40 -10.68 -24.83
CA ASN A 282 1.65 -11.67 -24.11
C ASN A 282 2.55 -12.81 -23.58
N GLY A 283 3.54 -13.24 -24.35
CA GLY A 283 4.52 -14.22 -23.91
C GLY A 283 5.37 -13.69 -22.74
N LYS A 284 5.77 -12.41 -22.78
CA LYS A 284 6.48 -11.75 -21.69
C LYS A 284 5.62 -11.63 -20.43
N ARG A 285 4.32 -11.31 -20.57
CA ARG A 285 3.37 -11.30 -19.44
C ARG A 285 3.24 -12.67 -18.78
N GLU A 286 3.07 -13.70 -19.58
CA GLU A 286 2.93 -15.08 -19.10
C GLU A 286 4.21 -15.57 -18.43
N PHE A 287 5.37 -15.24 -19.00
CA PHE A 287 6.65 -15.54 -18.39
C PHE A 287 6.79 -14.87 -17.03
N MET A 288 6.55 -13.54 -16.94
CA MET A 288 6.69 -12.77 -15.69
C MET A 288 5.73 -13.25 -14.62
N PHE A 289 4.52 -13.63 -15.00
CA PHE A 289 3.57 -14.24 -14.08
C PHE A 289 4.12 -15.55 -13.50
N ASN A 290 4.52 -16.51 -14.34
CA ASN A 290 5.04 -17.80 -13.90
C ASN A 290 6.35 -17.65 -13.09
N TYR A 291 7.21 -16.73 -13.51
CA TYR A 291 8.47 -16.40 -12.85
C TYR A 291 8.27 -15.95 -11.39
N TRP A 292 7.29 -15.08 -11.16
CA TRP A 292 7.00 -14.58 -9.82
C TRP A 292 6.09 -15.53 -9.03
N GLU A 293 5.17 -16.23 -9.67
CA GLU A 293 4.33 -17.22 -9.01
C GLU A 293 5.17 -18.36 -8.41
N SER A 294 6.16 -18.85 -9.14
CA SER A 294 7.07 -19.89 -8.63
C SER A 294 7.84 -19.43 -7.38
N ARG A 295 8.22 -18.16 -7.32
CA ARG A 295 8.95 -17.58 -6.18
C ARG A 295 8.05 -17.22 -5.01
N ASN A 296 6.85 -16.73 -5.27
CA ASN A 296 5.85 -16.45 -4.23
C ASN A 296 5.40 -17.71 -3.50
N ASN A 297 5.36 -18.85 -4.20
CA ASN A 297 4.89 -20.13 -3.68
C ASN A 297 6.01 -21.04 -3.17
N ASP A 298 7.27 -20.63 -3.21
CA ASP A 298 8.39 -21.40 -2.68
C ASP A 298 8.44 -21.33 -1.14
N PRO A 299 8.13 -22.43 -0.43
CA PRO A 299 8.10 -22.44 1.04
C PRO A 299 9.44 -22.11 1.70
N LEU A 300 10.56 -22.30 0.98
CA LEU A 300 11.91 -22.04 1.48
C LEU A 300 12.34 -20.58 1.34
N ASN A 301 11.66 -19.81 0.47
CA ASN A 301 12.08 -18.46 0.10
C ASN A 301 10.94 -17.42 0.12
N SER A 302 9.73 -17.78 0.58
CA SER A 302 8.49 -17.02 0.37
C SER A 302 8.50 -15.58 0.89
N GLU A 303 9.19 -15.28 1.99
CA GLU A 303 9.21 -13.91 2.53
C GLU A 303 10.28 -13.03 1.87
N SER A 304 11.44 -13.58 1.54
CA SER A 304 12.59 -12.81 1.06
C SER A 304 12.55 -12.52 -0.44
N TYR A 305 11.92 -13.40 -1.25
CA TYR A 305 11.91 -13.29 -2.71
C TYR A 305 10.51 -13.16 -3.32
N SER A 306 9.50 -12.81 -2.52
CA SER A 306 8.19 -12.47 -3.09
C SER A 306 8.29 -11.22 -3.98
N TYR A 307 7.42 -11.15 -5.00
CA TYR A 307 7.35 -10.01 -5.93
C TYR A 307 7.33 -8.66 -5.19
N LEU A 308 6.45 -8.53 -4.20
CA LEU A 308 6.29 -7.27 -3.46
C LEU A 308 7.54 -6.91 -2.64
N ALA A 309 8.15 -7.90 -1.97
CA ALA A 309 9.37 -7.67 -1.20
C ALA A 309 10.54 -7.29 -2.11
N TYR A 310 10.65 -7.93 -3.27
CA TYR A 310 11.68 -7.64 -4.25
C TYR A 310 11.58 -6.23 -4.83
N VAL A 311 10.39 -5.84 -5.31
CA VAL A 311 10.14 -4.50 -5.88
C VAL A 311 10.37 -3.42 -4.82
N LYS A 312 9.99 -3.67 -3.57
CA LYS A 312 10.29 -2.76 -2.46
C LYS A 312 11.79 -2.56 -2.30
N ARG A 313 12.59 -3.64 -2.29
CA ARG A 313 14.05 -3.55 -2.19
C ARG A 313 14.70 -2.84 -3.38
N VAL A 314 14.18 -3.03 -4.60
CA VAL A 314 14.63 -2.27 -5.77
C VAL A 314 14.39 -0.77 -5.59
N LYS A 315 13.22 -0.37 -5.09
CA LYS A 315 12.89 1.03 -4.81
C LYS A 315 13.79 1.62 -3.73
N GLU A 316 13.99 0.90 -2.64
CA GLU A 316 14.88 1.32 -1.55
C GLU A 316 16.34 1.41 -1.99
N SER A 317 16.80 0.47 -2.81
CA SER A 317 18.11 0.49 -3.41
C SER A 317 18.34 1.75 -4.27
N ASN A 318 17.35 2.13 -5.06
CA ASN A 318 17.38 3.37 -5.84
C ASN A 318 17.42 4.62 -4.97
N ALA A 319 16.81 4.62 -3.81
CA ALA A 319 16.85 5.74 -2.87
C ALA A 319 18.20 5.84 -2.13
N LYS A 320 18.73 4.68 -1.67
CA LYS A 320 19.88 4.63 -0.76
C LYS A 320 21.25 4.59 -1.47
N TYR A 321 21.34 3.97 -2.65
CA TYR A 321 22.62 3.57 -3.25
C TYR A 321 22.90 4.10 -4.66
N LYS A 322 22.28 5.23 -5.05
CA LYS A 322 22.61 5.92 -6.29
C LYS A 322 24.10 6.29 -6.32
N ALA A 323 24.74 6.05 -7.45
CA ALA A 323 26.07 6.56 -7.76
C ALA A 323 25.99 7.51 -8.96
N MET A 324 27.07 8.25 -9.23
CA MET A 324 27.12 9.21 -10.33
C MET A 324 26.81 8.52 -11.67
N GLY A 325 25.67 8.89 -12.29
CA GLY A 325 25.23 8.34 -13.59
C GLY A 325 24.64 6.92 -13.53
N LYS A 326 24.48 6.32 -12.33
CA LYS A 326 23.88 4.99 -12.15
C LYS A 326 22.70 5.00 -11.19
N GLU A 327 21.61 4.34 -11.57
CA GLU A 327 20.52 4.03 -10.66
C GLU A 327 21.03 3.10 -9.56
N GLY A 328 20.44 3.22 -8.35
CA GLY A 328 20.91 2.47 -7.18
C GLY A 328 20.89 0.97 -7.40
N TRP A 329 19.87 0.43 -8.06
CA TRP A 329 19.77 -1.00 -8.35
C TRP A 329 20.91 -1.54 -9.26
N LYS A 330 21.53 -0.69 -10.05
CA LYS A 330 22.67 -1.04 -10.93
C LYS A 330 24.04 -0.99 -10.24
N THR A 331 24.09 -0.48 -9.00
CA THR A 331 25.32 -0.44 -8.20
C THR A 331 25.54 -1.77 -7.47
N ASP A 332 26.78 -2.07 -7.10
CA ASP A 332 27.08 -3.28 -6.33
C ASP A 332 26.38 -3.29 -4.96
N ARG A 333 26.34 -2.13 -4.26
CA ARG A 333 25.60 -2.02 -3.01
C ARG A 333 24.12 -2.28 -3.21
N GLY A 334 23.53 -1.72 -4.27
CA GLY A 334 22.14 -1.96 -4.61
C GLY A 334 21.84 -3.41 -4.96
N ARG A 335 22.70 -4.05 -5.75
CA ARG A 335 22.60 -5.47 -6.08
C ARG A 335 22.57 -6.34 -4.82
N ILE A 336 23.54 -6.16 -3.94
CA ILE A 336 23.64 -6.94 -2.69
C ILE A 336 22.41 -6.69 -1.80
N TYR A 337 21.96 -5.43 -1.69
CA TYR A 337 20.75 -5.09 -0.93
C TYR A 337 19.50 -5.75 -1.52
N ILE A 338 19.36 -5.76 -2.84
CA ILE A 338 18.20 -6.40 -3.50
C ILE A 338 18.22 -7.91 -3.28
N MET A 339 19.40 -8.54 -3.38
CA MET A 339 19.53 -9.98 -3.24
C MET A 339 19.36 -10.47 -1.79
N TYR A 340 19.98 -9.78 -0.85
CA TYR A 340 20.11 -10.29 0.53
C TYR A 340 19.34 -9.46 1.58
N GLY A 341 18.73 -8.34 1.17
CA GLY A 341 18.01 -7.44 2.09
C GLY A 341 18.92 -6.47 2.83
N GLU A 342 18.39 -5.92 3.90
CA GLU A 342 19.13 -4.98 4.75
C GLU A 342 20.21 -5.74 5.55
N PRO A 343 21.48 -5.29 5.54
CA PRO A 343 22.51 -5.92 6.33
C PRO A 343 22.23 -5.77 7.83
N SER A 344 22.62 -6.77 8.61
CA SER A 344 22.49 -6.75 10.08
C SER A 344 23.30 -5.63 10.71
N GLU A 345 24.46 -5.30 10.10
CA GLU A 345 25.32 -4.22 10.52
C GLU A 345 26.13 -3.65 9.35
N ILE A 346 26.36 -2.32 9.38
CA ILE A 346 27.21 -1.63 8.40
C ILE A 346 28.31 -0.88 9.13
N GLU A 347 29.55 -1.26 8.89
CA GLU A 347 30.73 -0.53 9.34
C GLU A 347 31.22 0.38 8.21
N ARG A 348 31.43 1.67 8.48
CA ARG A 348 31.83 2.66 7.48
C ARG A 348 33.17 3.26 7.82
N PHE A 349 34.08 3.29 6.85
CA PHE A 349 35.44 3.82 6.96
C PHE A 349 35.68 4.92 5.89
N PRO A 350 35.09 6.12 6.04
CA PRO A 350 35.17 7.16 5.02
C PRO A 350 36.54 7.85 4.97
N ASN A 351 37.28 7.88 6.09
CA ASN A 351 38.49 8.70 6.25
C ASN A 351 39.63 7.95 6.95
N LYS A 352 39.83 6.66 6.70
CA LYS A 352 40.93 5.92 7.30
C LYS A 352 42.25 6.31 6.59
N PRO A 353 43.33 6.65 7.32
CA PRO A 353 44.61 7.02 6.69
C PRO A 353 45.10 5.95 5.74
N GLN A 354 45.65 6.37 4.58
CA GLN A 354 46.23 5.50 3.55
C GLN A 354 45.26 4.53 2.89
N THR A 355 43.95 4.68 3.08
CA THR A 355 42.96 3.89 2.35
C THR A 355 41.91 4.76 1.70
N ARG A 356 41.36 4.28 0.58
CA ARG A 356 40.13 4.83 -0.01
C ARG A 356 38.96 4.53 0.90
N PRO A 357 37.84 5.28 0.79
CA PRO A 357 36.63 4.99 1.52
C PRO A 357 36.12 3.57 1.26
N TYR A 358 35.71 2.88 2.30
CA TYR A 358 35.14 1.54 2.19
C TYR A 358 34.07 1.28 3.25
N GLU A 359 33.21 0.30 3.01
CA GLU A 359 32.17 -0.18 3.92
C GLU A 359 32.29 -1.70 4.04
N ILE A 360 31.96 -2.23 5.25
CA ILE A 360 31.79 -3.65 5.49
C ILE A 360 30.33 -3.88 5.90
N TRP A 361 29.64 -4.75 5.17
CA TRP A 361 28.26 -5.11 5.44
C TRP A 361 28.20 -6.52 5.99
N ASN A 362 27.71 -6.69 7.19
CA ASN A 362 27.58 -7.97 7.90
C ASN A 362 26.14 -8.49 7.79
N TYR A 363 25.99 -9.77 7.43
CA TYR A 363 24.73 -10.51 7.38
C TYR A 363 24.86 -11.74 8.27
N TYR A 364 24.31 -11.68 9.49
CA TYR A 364 24.46 -12.74 10.48
C TYR A 364 23.58 -13.95 10.20
N ASP A 365 22.46 -13.76 9.50
CA ASP A 365 21.47 -14.81 9.24
C ASP A 365 21.74 -15.61 7.95
N ILE A 366 22.77 -15.26 7.18
CA ILE A 366 23.10 -15.90 5.91
C ILE A 366 24.30 -16.83 6.12
N GLU A 367 24.16 -18.12 5.77
CA GLU A 367 25.24 -19.15 5.82
C GLU A 367 26.04 -19.19 7.13
N GLY A 368 25.40 -18.82 8.26
CA GLY A 368 26.07 -18.77 9.56
C GLY A 368 26.91 -17.53 9.81
N GLY A 369 26.70 -16.49 9.01
CA GLY A 369 27.37 -15.21 9.08
C GLY A 369 28.32 -14.96 7.90
N VAL A 370 27.97 -13.99 7.07
CA VAL A 370 28.79 -13.57 5.93
C VAL A 370 28.97 -12.06 5.92
N TYR A 371 30.02 -11.58 5.26
CA TYR A 371 30.20 -10.16 5.07
C TYR A 371 30.62 -9.82 3.63
N PHE A 372 30.34 -8.57 3.24
CA PHE A 372 30.73 -7.97 1.98
C PHE A 372 31.56 -6.73 2.25
N VAL A 373 32.65 -6.55 1.50
CA VAL A 373 33.47 -5.33 1.55
C VAL A 373 33.26 -4.55 0.27
N PHE A 374 32.87 -3.29 0.42
CA PHE A 374 32.67 -2.35 -0.68
C PHE A 374 33.74 -1.26 -0.62
N GLY A 375 34.46 -1.03 -1.72
CA GLY A 375 35.46 0.03 -1.82
C GLY A 375 35.10 1.07 -2.87
N ASP A 376 35.28 2.37 -2.56
CA ASP A 376 35.19 3.44 -3.54
C ASP A 376 36.53 3.55 -4.31
N ILE A 377 36.72 2.62 -5.27
CA ILE A 377 37.94 2.51 -6.03
C ILE A 377 38.13 3.71 -6.93
N THR A 378 37.05 4.27 -7.44
CA THR A 378 37.05 5.39 -8.40
C THR A 378 37.16 6.76 -7.74
N GLY A 379 36.78 6.88 -6.47
CA GLY A 379 36.67 8.16 -5.76
C GLY A 379 35.41 8.97 -6.11
N PHE A 380 34.44 8.36 -6.84
CA PHE A 380 33.18 8.99 -7.23
C PHE A 380 31.96 8.45 -6.47
N SER A 381 32.17 7.88 -5.30
CA SER A 381 31.14 7.26 -4.46
C SER A 381 30.43 6.06 -5.11
N ASP A 382 31.04 5.46 -6.15
CA ASP A 382 30.62 4.20 -6.76
C ASP A 382 31.32 3.04 -6.03
N TYR A 383 30.73 2.60 -4.93
CA TYR A 383 31.27 1.55 -4.10
C TYR A 383 31.11 0.19 -4.76
N GLN A 384 32.20 -0.46 -5.12
CA GLN A 384 32.24 -1.78 -5.75
C GLN A 384 32.51 -2.87 -4.74
N VAL A 385 31.91 -4.05 -4.91
CA VAL A 385 32.26 -5.24 -4.12
C VAL A 385 33.74 -5.60 -4.42
N ILE A 386 34.54 -5.63 -3.41
CA ILE A 386 35.99 -5.98 -3.52
C ILE A 386 36.33 -7.29 -2.80
N HIS A 387 35.47 -7.74 -1.89
CA HIS A 387 35.57 -9.02 -1.21
C HIS A 387 34.23 -9.45 -0.64
N SER A 388 34.00 -10.77 -0.53
CA SER A 388 32.93 -11.35 0.28
C SER A 388 33.29 -12.75 0.77
N THR A 389 32.72 -13.13 1.92
CA THR A 389 32.75 -14.51 2.40
C THR A 389 31.58 -15.35 1.94
N LYS A 390 30.56 -14.71 1.29
CA LYS A 390 29.38 -15.38 0.76
C LYS A 390 29.75 -16.30 -0.40
N ARG A 391 29.28 -17.53 -0.36
CA ARG A 391 29.51 -18.53 -1.43
C ARG A 391 28.91 -18.02 -2.75
N GLY A 392 29.68 -18.10 -3.85
CA GLY A 392 29.24 -17.64 -5.17
C GLY A 392 29.46 -16.14 -5.44
N GLU A 393 29.92 -15.35 -4.46
CA GLU A 393 30.30 -13.96 -4.62
C GLU A 393 31.83 -13.79 -4.74
N LEU A 394 32.26 -12.58 -5.11
CA LEU A 394 33.68 -12.26 -5.28
C LEU A 394 34.45 -12.48 -3.99
N ARG A 395 35.44 -13.38 -4.02
CA ARG A 395 36.33 -13.65 -2.87
C ARG A 395 37.76 -13.22 -3.20
N ASP A 396 38.25 -12.22 -2.51
CA ASP A 396 39.64 -11.72 -2.62
C ASP A 396 40.18 -11.46 -1.22
N GLU A 397 40.96 -12.40 -0.67
CA GLU A 397 41.53 -12.28 0.66
C GLU A 397 42.57 -11.13 0.78
N SER A 398 43.02 -10.58 -0.35
CA SER A 398 43.93 -9.46 -0.41
C SER A 398 43.26 -8.13 -0.74
N TRP A 399 41.96 -8.01 -0.54
CA TRP A 399 41.14 -6.86 -0.91
C TRP A 399 41.68 -5.51 -0.38
N GLU A 400 42.36 -5.49 0.76
CA GLU A 400 42.96 -4.28 1.35
C GLU A 400 43.94 -3.59 0.37
N ARG A 401 44.63 -4.36 -0.46
CA ARG A 401 45.55 -3.80 -1.50
C ARG A 401 44.81 -2.95 -2.53
N ARG A 402 43.53 -3.25 -2.79
CA ARG A 402 42.72 -2.53 -3.79
C ARG A 402 42.28 -1.15 -3.31
N ILE A 403 42.22 -0.94 -2.02
CA ILE A 403 41.82 0.35 -1.42
C ILE A 403 43.03 1.14 -0.87
N THR A 404 44.22 0.56 -0.80
CA THR A 404 45.42 1.27 -0.34
C THR A 404 45.82 2.38 -1.31
N VAL A 405 45.97 3.61 -0.79
CA VAL A 405 46.48 4.77 -1.54
C VAL A 405 47.97 4.82 -1.32
N ARG A 406 48.72 4.81 -2.44
CA ARG A 406 50.20 4.94 -2.43
C ARG A 406 50.60 6.40 -2.47
#